data_7c8517a7fb4e533a6df723a5f754fb18
#
_entry.id   7c8517a7fb4e533a6df723a5f754fb18
#
_cell.length_a   1.000
_cell.length_b   1.000
_cell.length_c   1.000
_cell.angle_alpha   90.00
_cell.angle_beta   90.00
_cell.angle_gamma   90.00
#
_symmetry.space_group_name_H-M   'P 1'
#
loop_
_entity.id
_entity.type
_entity.pdbx_description
1 polymer ?
#
loop_
_entity_poly.entity_id
_entity_poly.type
_entity_poly.pdbx_seq_one_letter_code
_entity_poly.pdbx_strand_id
1 'polypeptide(L)'
;MIGMIGLYIFTFIIGLFLILSFLDITFVDFLKIMKSYILKAFGNINDKYSKYKEEKKLKEQSKEENANENLEITENEDNLEEREIVVLDHSDNFSKDEEIETEEIKKEELLNSFNLFPDENLKNIERKEKFSEKKSDDLDIKINSSEDKKIEYKIPPLSLLKGSRVKETESEQTLKQRAKKIEATLKSFGVGAKVVRINKGPTVTCFELQPDMGVKVNKIVNLADDLSLALASSDIRIEAPIPGKSVIGIEVANTLKENVSLKEILSSKEYQNCTSKMPMALGKTISGEIIVSSIDKMPHMLIAGATGSGKSVCINTLIMSILFKSSPEDVKMILIDPKVVELKIYNKIPHLAIPVVTDSKKASAALNWAVREMERRYTLFSDNQVRDIKGYNEKQKTDELEKLPYLVIVIDELSDLIMVSANEVESYICRLAQMARACGIHLIVATQRPSVDVITGTIKANIPSRISFQVSSQIDSRTILDSSGAETLLGKGDMLFNPSGVSKPIRIQGCFVSDSEVEAVVNNIKEQTQEVFYDEEIIKNIESEVSNMDNEDDDVDELFYDAVRIVLEENSASISLLQRKMKIGYARAGRIIDEMENRMIVSKQDGSKPRKILVGFDYLDRLKGESNEYSK
;
A
#
# COMPACT_ATOMS: atom_id res chain seq x y z
N MET A 1 25.10 4.26 -22.43
CA MET A 1 23.85 4.15 -23.21
C MET A 1 24.05 4.33 -24.72
N ILE A 2 24.75 5.36 -25.18
CA ILE A 2 25.00 5.61 -26.63
C ILE A 2 25.75 4.45 -27.32
N GLY A 3 26.66 3.73 -26.65
CA GLY A 3 27.40 2.61 -27.20
C GLY A 3 26.56 1.36 -27.53
N MET A 4 25.56 1.04 -26.72
CA MET A 4 24.66 -0.11 -26.98
C MET A 4 23.71 0.16 -28.16
N ILE A 5 23.16 1.36 -28.25
CA ILE A 5 22.30 1.76 -29.36
C ILE A 5 23.09 1.75 -30.68
N GLY A 6 24.36 2.25 -30.67
CA GLY A 6 25.26 2.18 -31.82
C GLY A 6 25.57 0.76 -32.26
N LEU A 7 25.73 -0.19 -31.32
CA LEU A 7 25.95 -1.59 -31.66
C LEU A 7 24.72 -2.24 -32.32
N TYR A 8 23.51 -1.96 -31.83
CA TYR A 8 22.27 -2.45 -32.44
C TYR A 8 22.04 -1.90 -33.86
N ILE A 9 22.32 -0.61 -34.06
CA ILE A 9 22.24 0.02 -35.37
C ILE A 9 23.25 -0.62 -36.31
N PHE A 10 24.48 -0.84 -35.87
CA PHE A 10 25.56 -1.44 -36.68
C PHE A 10 25.24 -2.91 -37.05
N THR A 11 24.76 -3.73 -36.10
CA THR A 11 24.35 -5.11 -36.35
C THR A 11 23.13 -5.19 -37.29
N PHE A 12 22.18 -4.24 -37.16
CA PHE A 12 21.04 -4.15 -38.08
C PHE A 12 21.47 -3.81 -39.52
N ILE A 13 22.39 -2.85 -39.67
CA ILE A 13 22.92 -2.46 -41.02
C ILE A 13 23.67 -3.63 -41.65
N ILE A 14 24.52 -4.34 -40.90
CA ILE A 14 25.23 -5.53 -41.41
C ILE A 14 24.24 -6.63 -41.81
N GLY A 15 23.25 -6.92 -40.98
CA GLY A 15 22.21 -7.91 -41.26
C GLY A 15 21.41 -7.56 -42.51
N LEU A 16 21.05 -6.29 -42.68
CA LEU A 16 20.37 -5.80 -43.90
C LEU A 16 21.24 -5.95 -45.14
N PHE A 17 22.52 -5.63 -45.06
CA PHE A 17 23.47 -5.75 -46.15
C PHE A 17 23.66 -7.22 -46.57
N LEU A 18 23.75 -8.13 -45.61
CA LEU A 18 23.85 -9.58 -45.91
C LEU A 18 22.58 -10.12 -46.59
N ILE A 19 21.40 -9.68 -46.14
CA ILE A 19 20.12 -10.07 -46.75
C ILE A 19 20.02 -9.56 -48.21
N LEU A 20 20.38 -8.29 -48.43
CA LEU A 20 20.38 -7.72 -49.79
C LEU A 20 21.39 -8.41 -50.71
N SER A 21 22.57 -8.75 -50.20
CA SER A 21 23.58 -9.52 -50.93
C SER A 21 23.13 -10.94 -51.27
N PHE A 22 22.37 -11.60 -50.37
CA PHE A 22 21.82 -12.94 -50.61
C PHE A 22 20.70 -12.96 -51.66
N LEU A 23 19.97 -11.84 -51.80
CA LEU A 23 18.88 -11.67 -52.75
C LEU A 23 19.33 -11.09 -54.10
N ASP A 24 20.62 -10.85 -54.32
CA ASP A 24 21.19 -10.19 -55.51
C ASP A 24 20.54 -8.83 -55.85
N ILE A 25 20.02 -8.12 -54.84
CA ILE A 25 19.38 -6.82 -54.99
C ILE A 25 20.38 -5.72 -54.62
N THR A 26 20.62 -4.79 -55.57
CA THR A 26 21.47 -3.62 -55.24
C THR A 26 20.77 -2.71 -54.24
N PHE A 27 21.52 -2.06 -53.35
CA PHE A 27 20.98 -1.11 -52.36
C PHE A 27 20.13 -0.01 -53.01
N VAL A 28 20.49 0.40 -54.23
CA VAL A 28 19.74 1.40 -55.01
C VAL A 28 18.37 0.86 -55.44
N ASP A 29 18.27 -0.40 -55.85
CA ASP A 29 17.01 -1.01 -56.23
C ASP A 29 16.11 -1.27 -55.01
N PHE A 30 16.68 -1.65 -53.87
CA PHE A 30 15.95 -1.72 -52.61
C PHE A 30 15.34 -0.35 -52.23
N LEU A 31 16.08 0.74 -52.34
CA LEU A 31 15.56 2.10 -52.06
C LEU A 31 14.45 2.49 -53.07
N LYS A 32 14.54 2.09 -54.34
CA LYS A 32 13.48 2.34 -55.34
C LYS A 32 12.19 1.56 -54.98
N ILE A 33 12.33 0.30 -54.58
CA ILE A 33 11.20 -0.54 -54.15
C ILE A 33 10.56 0.03 -52.90
N MET A 34 11.35 0.40 -51.90
CA MET A 34 10.88 1.00 -50.65
C MET A 34 10.15 2.33 -50.92
N LYS A 35 10.71 3.20 -51.78
CA LYS A 35 10.06 4.46 -52.18
C LYS A 35 8.71 4.20 -52.88
N SER A 36 8.61 3.18 -53.73
CA SER A 36 7.36 2.79 -54.38
C SER A 36 6.30 2.31 -53.40
N TYR A 37 6.69 1.50 -52.38
CA TYR A 37 5.79 1.04 -51.32
C TYR A 37 5.31 2.17 -50.45
N ILE A 38 6.20 3.08 -50.06
CA ILE A 38 5.86 4.28 -49.26
C ILE A 38 4.88 5.17 -50.00
N LEU A 39 5.12 5.44 -51.31
CA LEU A 39 4.21 6.24 -52.13
C LEU A 39 2.84 5.58 -52.31
N LYS A 40 2.76 4.25 -52.47
CA LYS A 40 1.48 3.51 -52.49
C LYS A 40 0.76 3.54 -51.17
N ALA A 41 1.49 3.41 -50.05
CA ALA A 41 0.91 3.51 -48.70
C ALA A 41 0.34 4.92 -48.41
N PHE A 42 1.07 5.96 -48.78
CA PHE A 42 0.60 7.35 -48.71
C PHE A 42 -0.60 7.64 -49.59
N GLY A 43 -0.64 7.10 -50.85
CA GLY A 43 -1.79 7.19 -51.73
C GLY A 43 -3.04 6.57 -51.09
N ASN A 44 -2.95 5.35 -50.58
CA ASN A 44 -4.05 4.66 -49.89
C ASN A 44 -4.56 5.38 -48.62
N ILE A 45 -3.66 6.03 -47.90
CA ILE A 45 -4.03 6.82 -46.71
C ILE A 45 -4.76 8.10 -47.13
N ASN A 46 -4.28 8.77 -48.17
CA ASN A 46 -4.89 9.99 -48.68
C ASN A 46 -6.30 9.73 -49.25
N ASP A 47 -6.48 8.62 -49.99
CA ASP A 47 -7.78 8.19 -50.53
C ASP A 47 -8.76 7.78 -49.40
N LYS A 48 -8.30 7.17 -48.34
CA LYS A 48 -9.13 6.90 -47.16
C LYS A 48 -9.49 8.19 -46.42
N TYR A 49 -8.57 9.13 -46.34
CA TYR A 49 -8.82 10.42 -45.68
C TYR A 49 -9.78 11.31 -46.49
N SER A 50 -9.68 11.32 -47.83
CA SER A 50 -10.63 12.04 -48.69
C SER A 50 -12.04 11.46 -48.61
N LYS A 51 -12.19 10.12 -48.68
CA LYS A 51 -13.48 9.44 -48.48
C LYS A 51 -14.09 9.71 -47.09
N TYR A 52 -13.29 9.69 -46.04
CA TYR A 52 -13.75 10.03 -44.68
C TYR A 52 -14.22 11.49 -44.60
N LYS A 53 -13.55 12.41 -45.30
CA LYS A 53 -13.93 13.84 -45.35
C LYS A 53 -15.22 14.09 -46.14
N GLU A 54 -15.43 13.32 -47.21
CA GLU A 54 -16.69 13.34 -47.98
C GLU A 54 -17.86 12.74 -47.22
N GLU A 55 -17.68 11.61 -46.55
CA GLU A 55 -18.69 11.01 -45.69
C GLU A 55 -19.06 11.93 -44.51
N LYS A 56 -18.07 12.67 -43.96
CA LYS A 56 -18.32 13.63 -42.90
C LYS A 56 -19.12 14.83 -43.40
N LYS A 57 -18.83 15.36 -44.58
CA LYS A 57 -19.63 16.44 -45.21
C LYS A 57 -21.06 16.03 -45.51
N LEU A 58 -21.26 14.81 -46.04
CA LEU A 58 -22.60 14.27 -46.29
C LEU A 58 -23.42 14.09 -45.02
N LYS A 59 -22.75 13.67 -43.92
CA LYS A 59 -23.40 13.57 -42.59
C LYS A 59 -23.69 14.92 -41.96
N GLU A 60 -22.91 15.95 -42.25
CA GLU A 60 -23.17 17.32 -41.77
C GLU A 60 -24.33 17.95 -42.56
N GLN A 61 -24.42 17.75 -43.89
CA GLN A 61 -25.54 18.21 -44.72
C GLN A 61 -26.87 17.53 -44.37
N SER A 62 -26.85 16.20 -44.13
CA SER A 62 -28.07 15.49 -43.69
C SER A 62 -28.51 15.85 -42.28
N LYS A 63 -27.60 16.40 -41.43
CA LYS A 63 -27.97 16.96 -40.11
C LYS A 63 -28.54 18.36 -40.20
N GLU A 64 -28.09 19.17 -41.15
CA GLU A 64 -28.66 20.52 -41.37
C GLU A 64 -30.05 20.43 -42.02
N GLU A 65 -30.30 19.50 -42.95
CA GLU A 65 -31.64 19.25 -43.52
C GLU A 65 -32.61 18.71 -42.47
N ASN A 66 -32.22 17.76 -41.60
CA ASN A 66 -33.05 17.27 -40.50
C ASN A 66 -33.23 18.27 -39.36
N ALA A 67 -32.33 19.26 -39.19
CA ALA A 67 -32.50 20.35 -38.22
C ALA A 67 -33.50 21.39 -38.67
N ASN A 68 -33.63 21.64 -39.98
CA ASN A 68 -34.61 22.57 -40.51
C ASN A 68 -36.05 21.99 -40.56
N GLU A 69 -36.21 20.66 -40.77
CA GLU A 69 -37.54 20.02 -40.65
C GLU A 69 -38.07 19.93 -39.22
N ASN A 70 -37.18 19.91 -38.20
CA ASN A 70 -37.59 19.88 -36.78
C ASN A 70 -37.82 21.25 -36.17
N LEU A 71 -37.59 22.36 -36.87
CA LEU A 71 -37.86 23.72 -36.39
C LEU A 71 -39.30 24.18 -36.62
N GLU A 72 -40.12 23.45 -37.41
CA GLU A 72 -41.54 23.78 -37.62
C GLU A 72 -42.53 22.99 -36.73
N ILE A 73 -42.05 22.04 -35.86
CA ILE A 73 -42.97 21.18 -35.08
C ILE A 73 -42.88 21.41 -33.55
N THR A 74 -42.05 22.32 -33.04
CA THR A 74 -41.93 22.51 -31.59
C THR A 74 -42.12 23.96 -31.13
N GLU A 75 -43.33 24.52 -31.38
CA GLU A 75 -43.82 25.66 -30.62
C GLU A 75 -44.99 25.32 -29.66
N ASN A 76 -45.08 24.07 -29.21
CA ASN A 76 -46.02 23.76 -28.13
C ASN A 76 -45.43 22.60 -27.29
N GLU A 77 -45.28 22.86 -26.02
CA GLU A 77 -45.01 21.98 -24.87
C GLU A 77 -43.72 22.26 -24.11
N ASP A 78 -43.56 23.45 -23.56
CA ASP A 78 -42.85 23.70 -22.32
C ASP A 78 -43.76 23.41 -21.13
N ASN A 79 -44.02 22.11 -20.88
CA ASN A 79 -44.43 21.65 -19.55
C ASN A 79 -43.23 20.94 -18.95
N LEU A 80 -42.38 21.71 -18.30
CA LEU A 80 -41.33 21.20 -17.40
C LEU A 80 -42.00 20.56 -16.18
N GLU A 81 -42.21 19.24 -16.23
CA GLU A 81 -42.37 18.45 -15.01
C GLU A 81 -41.13 18.67 -14.16
N GLU A 82 -41.24 19.44 -13.08
CA GLU A 82 -40.26 19.51 -12.01
C GLU A 82 -40.20 18.13 -11.34
N ARG A 83 -39.31 17.24 -11.83
CA ARG A 83 -38.98 16.04 -11.10
C ARG A 83 -38.15 16.46 -9.88
N GLU A 84 -38.66 16.11 -8.71
CA GLU A 84 -37.98 16.30 -7.43
C GLU A 84 -36.64 15.60 -7.45
N ILE A 85 -35.52 16.35 -7.38
CA ILE A 85 -34.19 15.79 -7.18
C ILE A 85 -34.11 15.39 -5.70
N VAL A 86 -33.96 14.10 -5.42
CA VAL A 86 -33.82 13.58 -4.06
C VAL A 86 -32.44 13.93 -3.53
N VAL A 87 -32.39 14.75 -2.48
CA VAL A 87 -31.15 15.05 -1.74
C VAL A 87 -31.14 14.20 -0.48
N LEU A 88 -30.14 13.32 -0.37
CA LEU A 88 -29.92 12.51 0.83
C LEU A 88 -28.81 13.19 1.64
N ASP A 89 -29.16 13.74 2.81
CA ASP A 89 -28.20 14.28 3.77
C ASP A 89 -27.93 13.20 4.83
N HIS A 90 -26.72 12.72 4.89
CA HIS A 90 -26.29 11.69 5.83
C HIS A 90 -25.53 12.26 7.02
N SER A 91 -25.60 13.58 7.26
CA SER A 91 -24.93 14.25 8.37
C SER A 91 -25.60 14.04 9.73
N ASP A 92 -26.89 13.66 9.77
CA ASP A 92 -27.71 13.58 10.99
C ASP A 92 -28.26 12.17 11.28
N ASN A 93 -27.40 11.21 11.62
CA ASN A 93 -27.86 9.89 12.13
C ASN A 93 -27.86 9.78 13.68
N PHE A 94 -28.28 10.83 14.37
CA PHE A 94 -28.46 10.80 15.84
C PHE A 94 -29.80 11.36 16.30
N SER A 95 -30.91 11.05 15.66
CA SER A 95 -32.25 11.06 16.26
C SER A 95 -33.33 10.84 15.20
N LYS A 96 -33.85 9.66 15.12
CA LYS A 96 -35.26 9.27 15.08
C LYS A 96 -35.42 7.88 14.50
N ASP A 97 -35.94 7.01 15.36
CA ASP A 97 -36.56 5.75 14.94
C ASP A 97 -37.80 6.09 14.10
N GLU A 98 -37.71 5.90 12.79
CA GLU A 98 -38.86 5.72 11.92
C GLU A 98 -38.56 4.59 10.93
N GLU A 99 -39.37 3.54 11.03
CA GLU A 99 -39.35 2.30 10.27
C GLU A 99 -39.44 2.56 8.77
N ILE A 100 -38.44 2.09 8.02
CA ILE A 100 -38.54 1.90 6.56
C ILE A 100 -38.07 0.49 6.24
N GLU A 101 -39.06 -0.40 6.08
CA GLU A 101 -38.93 -1.84 5.78
C GLU A 101 -38.27 -2.20 4.43
N THR A 102 -37.72 -1.27 3.65
CA THR A 102 -37.24 -1.55 2.29
C THR A 102 -35.72 -1.46 2.10
N GLU A 103 -34.94 -1.11 3.12
CA GLU A 103 -33.48 -1.01 3.00
C GLU A 103 -32.67 -2.20 3.55
N GLU A 104 -33.31 -3.12 4.28
CA GLU A 104 -32.60 -4.29 4.85
C GLU A 104 -32.05 -5.25 3.78
N ILE A 105 -32.70 -5.37 2.64
CA ILE A 105 -32.27 -6.28 1.56
C ILE A 105 -30.95 -5.82 0.90
N LYS A 106 -30.69 -4.51 0.85
CA LYS A 106 -29.45 -3.97 0.25
C LYS A 106 -28.29 -3.93 1.24
N LYS A 107 -28.58 -3.89 2.53
CA LYS A 107 -27.54 -3.92 3.58
C LYS A 107 -26.94 -5.32 3.72
N GLU A 108 -27.74 -6.37 3.51
CA GLU A 108 -27.26 -7.75 3.45
C GLU A 108 -26.38 -8.02 2.24
N GLU A 109 -26.64 -7.43 1.07
CA GLU A 109 -25.80 -7.62 -0.11
C GLU A 109 -24.42 -6.97 0.03
N LEU A 110 -24.30 -5.80 0.66
CA LEU A 110 -23.00 -5.15 0.92
C LEU A 110 -22.23 -5.83 2.06
N LEU A 111 -22.91 -6.22 3.12
CA LEU A 111 -22.33 -7.02 4.21
C LEU A 111 -21.97 -8.44 3.78
N ASN A 112 -22.77 -9.05 2.90
CA ASN A 112 -22.49 -10.36 2.33
C ASN A 112 -21.34 -10.33 1.31
N SER A 113 -21.03 -9.19 0.66
CA SER A 113 -19.82 -9.06 -0.14
C SER A 113 -18.53 -9.09 0.72
N PHE A 114 -18.62 -8.77 2.01
CA PHE A 114 -17.55 -8.96 3.00
C PHE A 114 -17.47 -10.39 3.56
N ASN A 115 -18.50 -11.22 3.36
CA ASN A 115 -18.55 -12.61 3.82
C ASN A 115 -18.23 -13.63 2.72
N LEU A 116 -17.73 -13.20 1.54
CA LEU A 116 -17.35 -14.06 0.43
C LEU A 116 -16.00 -14.76 0.66
N PHE A 117 -15.96 -15.65 1.63
CA PHE A 117 -15.08 -16.81 1.63
C PHE A 117 -15.88 -18.03 2.05
N PRO A 118 -16.33 -18.88 1.10
CA PRO A 118 -16.78 -20.22 1.45
C PRO A 118 -15.56 -21.01 1.92
N ASP A 119 -15.63 -21.53 3.14
CA ASP A 119 -14.83 -22.67 3.56
C ASP A 119 -15.23 -23.88 2.72
N GLU A 120 -14.56 -24.11 1.60
CA GLU A 120 -14.48 -25.46 1.01
C GLU A 120 -13.58 -25.46 -0.24
N ASN A 121 -12.68 -26.45 -0.24
CA ASN A 121 -11.81 -26.92 -1.33
C ASN A 121 -10.35 -26.41 -1.39
N LEU A 122 -9.55 -26.92 -0.44
CA LEU A 122 -8.15 -27.23 -0.69
C LEU A 122 -7.93 -28.72 -0.43
N LYS A 123 -8.28 -29.56 -1.41
CA LYS A 123 -7.76 -30.92 -1.52
C LYS A 123 -6.69 -30.95 -2.61
N ASN A 124 -5.51 -31.41 -2.19
CA ASN A 124 -4.45 -32.04 -2.96
C ASN A 124 -3.70 -31.20 -4.00
N ILE A 125 -2.54 -30.66 -3.60
CA ILE A 125 -1.32 -30.78 -4.41
C ILE A 125 -0.17 -31.13 -3.47
N GLU A 126 0.15 -32.45 -3.36
CA GLU A 126 1.40 -32.92 -2.80
C GLU A 126 2.53 -32.65 -3.81
N ARG A 127 3.43 -31.77 -3.47
CA ARG A 127 4.79 -31.76 -4.04
C ARG A 127 5.78 -32.04 -2.92
N LYS A 128 6.31 -33.25 -2.94
CA LYS A 128 7.47 -33.66 -2.16
C LYS A 128 8.72 -32.98 -2.72
N GLU A 129 9.23 -31.99 -2.02
CA GLU A 129 10.64 -31.61 -2.16
C GLU A 129 11.39 -32.01 -0.90
N LYS A 130 12.41 -32.85 -1.09
CA LYS A 130 13.31 -33.31 -0.05
C LYS A 130 14.22 -32.16 0.36
N PHE A 131 14.04 -31.63 1.56
CA PHE A 131 15.04 -30.81 2.22
C PHE A 131 15.99 -31.71 3.02
N SER A 132 17.27 -31.52 2.78
CA SER A 132 18.34 -32.15 3.55
C SER A 132 18.45 -31.47 4.93
N GLU A 133 18.29 -32.28 5.97
CA GLU A 133 18.50 -31.89 7.36
C GLU A 133 19.98 -31.46 7.59
N LYS A 134 20.16 -30.19 7.93
CA LYS A 134 21.29 -29.76 8.75
C LYS A 134 20.78 -29.63 10.18
N LYS A 135 21.30 -30.45 11.06
CA LYS A 135 21.09 -30.39 12.50
C LYS A 135 21.45 -28.98 13.00
N SER A 136 20.49 -28.26 13.50
CA SER A 136 20.70 -27.10 14.36
C SER A 136 20.76 -27.59 15.80
N ASP A 137 21.75 -27.12 16.53
CA ASP A 137 21.94 -27.41 17.96
C ASP A 137 20.70 -26.95 18.75
N ASP A 138 20.20 -27.88 19.56
CA ASP A 138 19.10 -27.66 20.50
C ASP A 138 19.51 -26.60 21.53
N LEU A 139 18.95 -25.41 21.42
CA LEU A 139 18.87 -24.46 22.51
C LEU A 139 17.49 -24.60 23.15
N ASP A 140 17.44 -25.40 24.23
CA ASP A 140 16.31 -25.45 25.16
C ASP A 140 16.05 -24.06 25.75
N ILE A 141 15.10 -23.33 25.19
CA ILE A 141 14.61 -22.08 25.77
C ILE A 141 13.61 -22.46 26.86
N LYS A 142 14.06 -22.49 28.09
CA LYS A 142 13.19 -22.59 29.25
C LYS A 142 12.47 -21.28 29.45
N ILE A 143 11.15 -21.31 29.30
CA ILE A 143 10.26 -20.22 29.73
C ILE A 143 10.35 -20.15 31.25
N ASN A 144 11.00 -19.13 31.79
CA ASN A 144 10.91 -18.81 33.20
C ASN A 144 9.56 -18.17 33.45
N SER A 145 8.67 -18.89 34.13
CA SER A 145 7.44 -18.38 34.69
C SER A 145 7.79 -17.37 35.81
N SER A 146 7.90 -16.10 35.45
CA SER A 146 7.75 -15.03 36.42
C SER A 146 6.26 -15.04 36.85
N GLU A 147 6.00 -15.01 38.15
CA GLU A 147 4.64 -14.88 38.69
C GLU A 147 3.97 -13.65 38.09
N ASP A 148 3.18 -13.87 37.02
CA ASP A 148 2.45 -12.83 36.31
C ASP A 148 1.41 -12.24 37.25
N LYS A 149 1.70 -11.07 37.79
CA LYS A 149 0.66 -10.20 38.35
C LYS A 149 -0.28 -9.84 37.21
N LYS A 150 -1.44 -10.53 37.12
CA LYS A 150 -2.49 -10.23 36.17
C LYS A 150 -2.86 -8.75 36.28
N ILE A 151 -2.50 -7.98 35.24
CA ILE A 151 -2.88 -6.58 35.14
C ILE A 151 -4.36 -6.55 34.76
N GLU A 152 -5.22 -6.08 35.67
CA GLU A 152 -6.63 -5.87 35.34
C GLU A 152 -6.77 -4.65 34.42
N TYR A 153 -6.68 -4.90 33.11
CA TYR A 153 -6.82 -3.85 32.10
C TYR A 153 -8.26 -3.34 32.02
N LYS A 154 -8.45 -2.05 32.24
CA LYS A 154 -9.74 -1.38 32.07
C LYS A 154 -9.73 -0.61 30.76
N ILE A 155 -10.70 -0.89 29.90
CA ILE A 155 -10.87 -0.19 28.62
C ILE A 155 -11.03 1.31 28.90
N PRO A 156 -10.28 2.18 28.19
CA PRO A 156 -10.38 3.63 28.38
C PRO A 156 -11.81 4.14 28.12
N PRO A 157 -12.30 5.11 28.89
CA PRO A 157 -13.64 5.64 28.68
C PRO A 157 -13.69 6.52 27.42
N LEU A 158 -14.78 6.41 26.65
CA LEU A 158 -15.00 7.22 25.43
C LEU A 158 -15.10 8.73 25.70
N SER A 159 -15.24 9.15 26.98
CA SER A 159 -15.23 10.57 27.39
C SER A 159 -13.89 11.26 27.16
N LEU A 160 -12.80 10.52 27.04
CA LEU A 160 -11.46 11.04 26.70
C LEU A 160 -11.38 11.55 25.26
N LEU A 161 -12.27 11.09 24.39
CA LEU A 161 -12.36 11.50 23.00
C LEU A 161 -13.41 12.61 22.82
N LYS A 162 -13.08 13.57 21.95
CA LYS A 162 -13.97 14.66 21.58
C LYS A 162 -14.94 14.20 20.49
N GLY A 163 -16.21 14.57 20.60
CA GLY A 163 -17.20 14.37 19.53
C GLY A 163 -17.02 15.38 18.40
N SER A 164 -17.58 15.07 17.23
CA SER A 164 -17.69 16.04 16.15
C SER A 164 -18.55 17.24 16.62
N ARG A 165 -18.09 18.46 16.34
CA ARG A 165 -18.94 19.64 16.53
C ARG A 165 -19.81 19.76 15.28
N VAL A 166 -21.12 19.75 15.46
CA VAL A 166 -22.08 20.05 14.38
C VAL A 166 -21.72 21.42 13.82
N LYS A 167 -21.32 21.48 12.55
CA LYS A 167 -21.10 22.73 11.82
C LYS A 167 -22.26 22.95 10.85
N GLU A 168 -22.45 24.21 10.50
CA GLU A 168 -23.41 24.58 9.44
C GLU A 168 -23.15 23.75 8.19
N THR A 169 -24.17 23.08 7.70
CA THR A 169 -24.10 22.23 6.50
C THR A 169 -24.50 23.05 5.27
N GLU A 170 -23.97 22.67 4.10
CA GLU A 170 -24.40 23.29 2.83
C GLU A 170 -25.90 23.08 2.62
N SER A 171 -26.61 24.16 2.20
CA SER A 171 -28.05 24.09 1.98
C SER A 171 -28.39 23.23 0.75
N GLU A 172 -29.55 22.58 0.77
CA GLU A 172 -30.05 21.81 -0.38
C GLU A 172 -30.15 22.66 -1.65
N GLN A 173 -30.49 23.94 -1.52
CA GLN A 173 -30.57 24.86 -2.65
C GLN A 173 -29.20 25.01 -3.34
N THR A 174 -28.12 25.12 -2.57
CA THR A 174 -26.75 25.18 -3.11
C THR A 174 -26.39 23.91 -3.86
N LEU A 175 -26.73 22.74 -3.31
CA LEU A 175 -26.47 21.44 -3.95
C LEU A 175 -27.28 21.29 -5.26
N LYS A 176 -28.56 21.69 -5.27
CA LYS A 176 -29.41 21.72 -6.50
C LYS A 176 -28.87 22.69 -7.55
N GLN A 177 -28.33 23.85 -7.16
CA GLN A 177 -27.67 24.78 -8.08
C GLN A 177 -26.41 24.18 -8.70
N ARG A 178 -25.59 23.48 -7.90
CA ARG A 178 -24.40 22.77 -8.42
C ARG A 178 -24.78 21.65 -9.39
N ALA A 179 -25.86 20.90 -9.12
CA ALA A 179 -26.36 19.87 -10.03
C ALA A 179 -26.77 20.48 -11.39
N LYS A 180 -27.57 21.57 -11.39
CA LYS A 180 -27.93 22.29 -12.62
C LYS A 180 -26.70 22.81 -13.38
N LYS A 181 -25.65 23.25 -12.65
CA LYS A 181 -24.42 23.73 -13.26
C LYS A 181 -23.62 22.59 -13.94
N ILE A 182 -23.57 21.39 -13.32
CA ILE A 182 -22.97 20.18 -13.92
C ILE A 182 -23.71 19.84 -15.23
N GLU A 183 -25.04 19.76 -15.21
CA GLU A 183 -25.84 19.44 -16.39
C GLU A 183 -25.64 20.47 -17.51
N ALA A 184 -25.68 21.77 -17.19
CA ALA A 184 -25.46 22.85 -18.15
C ALA A 184 -24.06 22.79 -18.78
N THR A 185 -23.01 22.50 -17.96
CA THR A 185 -21.65 22.36 -18.44
C THR A 185 -21.53 21.17 -19.40
N LEU A 186 -22.06 20.00 -19.03
CA LEU A 186 -22.04 18.82 -19.90
C LEU A 186 -22.77 19.07 -21.21
N LYS A 187 -23.95 19.75 -21.14
CA LYS A 187 -24.73 20.12 -22.32
C LYS A 187 -23.97 21.06 -23.24
N SER A 188 -23.21 22.04 -22.73
CA SER A 188 -22.37 22.93 -23.54
C SER A 188 -21.29 22.22 -24.33
N PHE A 189 -20.81 21.07 -23.84
CA PHE A 189 -19.86 20.18 -24.55
C PHE A 189 -20.55 19.10 -25.40
N GLY A 190 -21.86 19.21 -25.61
CA GLY A 190 -22.65 18.27 -26.43
C GLY A 190 -22.79 16.89 -25.77
N VAL A 191 -22.80 16.83 -24.43
CA VAL A 191 -23.02 15.62 -23.64
C VAL A 191 -24.33 15.77 -22.87
N GLY A 192 -25.37 15.02 -23.26
CA GLY A 192 -26.62 14.95 -22.52
C GLY A 192 -26.48 14.01 -21.32
N ALA A 193 -26.78 14.53 -20.13
CA ALA A 193 -26.86 13.76 -18.91
C ALA A 193 -27.69 14.50 -17.86
N LYS A 194 -28.38 13.77 -16.98
CA LYS A 194 -29.20 14.31 -15.91
C LYS A 194 -28.74 13.82 -14.55
N VAL A 195 -28.73 14.69 -13.55
CA VAL A 195 -28.49 14.35 -12.16
C VAL A 195 -29.77 13.73 -11.59
N VAL A 196 -29.69 12.46 -11.19
CA VAL A 196 -30.82 11.70 -10.64
C VAL A 196 -30.84 11.67 -9.12
N ARG A 197 -29.64 11.77 -8.49
CA ARG A 197 -29.51 11.76 -7.04
C ARG A 197 -28.29 12.56 -6.60
N ILE A 198 -28.38 13.14 -5.41
CA ILE A 198 -27.28 13.84 -4.75
C ILE A 198 -27.06 13.17 -3.39
N ASN A 199 -25.89 12.57 -3.20
CA ASN A 199 -25.46 11.97 -1.92
C ASN A 199 -24.45 12.91 -1.28
N LYS A 200 -24.84 13.54 -0.16
CA LYS A 200 -23.98 14.43 0.60
C LYS A 200 -23.20 13.63 1.65
N GLY A 201 -21.90 13.60 1.52
CA GLY A 201 -20.99 13.02 2.50
C GLY A 201 -20.28 14.08 3.36
N PRO A 202 -19.42 13.67 4.28
CA PRO A 202 -18.76 14.60 5.22
C PRO A 202 -17.79 15.58 4.54
N THR A 203 -17.08 15.17 3.52
CA THR A 203 -16.07 15.99 2.82
C THR A 203 -16.34 16.15 1.34
N VAL A 204 -17.13 15.27 0.75
CA VAL A 204 -17.42 15.19 -0.68
C VAL A 204 -18.91 14.96 -0.89
N THR A 205 -19.47 15.61 -1.88
CA THR A 205 -20.83 15.33 -2.38
C THR A 205 -20.73 14.60 -3.71
N CYS A 206 -21.43 13.49 -3.83
CA CYS A 206 -21.51 12.68 -5.06
C CYS A 206 -22.82 13.00 -5.80
N PHE A 207 -22.70 13.48 -7.04
CA PHE A 207 -23.80 13.69 -7.97
C PHE A 207 -23.91 12.47 -8.88
N GLU A 208 -24.98 11.68 -8.73
CA GLU A 208 -25.23 10.52 -9.58
C GLU A 208 -25.89 10.99 -10.87
N LEU A 209 -25.19 10.81 -11.99
CA LEU A 209 -25.64 11.19 -13.32
C LEU A 209 -26.09 9.98 -14.12
N GLN A 210 -27.22 10.14 -14.79
CA GLN A 210 -27.68 9.22 -15.82
C GLN A 210 -27.38 9.83 -17.20
N PRO A 211 -26.45 9.25 -17.98
CA PRO A 211 -26.20 9.71 -19.35
C PRO A 211 -27.37 9.40 -20.25
N ASP A 212 -27.60 10.25 -21.25
CA ASP A 212 -28.59 10.02 -22.31
C ASP A 212 -28.17 8.83 -23.18
N MET A 213 -29.15 8.23 -23.89
CA MET A 213 -28.88 7.10 -24.77
C MET A 213 -27.83 7.44 -25.84
N GLY A 214 -26.81 6.58 -25.98
CA GLY A 214 -25.75 6.78 -26.98
C GLY A 214 -24.56 7.64 -26.49
N VAL A 215 -24.62 8.23 -25.32
CA VAL A 215 -23.48 8.96 -24.74
C VAL A 215 -22.42 7.97 -24.24
N LYS A 216 -21.20 8.11 -24.75
CA LYS A 216 -20.07 7.29 -24.30
C LYS A 216 -19.56 7.78 -22.95
N VAL A 217 -19.37 6.86 -22.01
CA VAL A 217 -18.86 7.15 -20.64
C VAL A 217 -17.57 7.98 -20.68
N ASN A 218 -16.63 7.62 -21.55
CA ASN A 218 -15.35 8.34 -21.68
C ASN A 218 -15.49 9.81 -22.09
N LYS A 219 -16.61 10.21 -22.73
CA LYS A 219 -16.84 11.64 -23.02
C LYS A 219 -17.05 12.45 -21.72
N ILE A 220 -17.73 11.86 -20.72
CA ILE A 220 -17.96 12.49 -19.43
C ILE A 220 -16.66 12.48 -18.61
N VAL A 221 -15.96 11.36 -18.58
CA VAL A 221 -14.70 11.23 -17.82
C VAL A 221 -13.64 12.24 -18.29
N ASN A 222 -13.55 12.48 -19.60
CA ASN A 222 -12.58 13.42 -20.17
C ASN A 222 -12.93 14.90 -19.92
N LEU A 223 -14.11 15.20 -19.41
CA LEU A 223 -14.54 16.57 -19.05
C LEU A 223 -14.32 16.89 -17.55
N ALA A 224 -13.54 16.08 -16.83
CA ALA A 224 -13.29 16.30 -15.41
C ALA A 224 -12.68 17.68 -15.13
N ASP A 225 -11.68 18.11 -15.93
CA ASP A 225 -11.03 19.42 -15.78
C ASP A 225 -11.99 20.58 -16.12
N ASP A 226 -12.82 20.43 -17.16
CA ASP A 226 -13.82 21.42 -17.56
C ASP A 226 -14.90 21.59 -16.48
N LEU A 227 -15.33 20.48 -15.88
CA LEU A 227 -16.26 20.48 -14.75
C LEU A 227 -15.62 21.11 -13.50
N SER A 228 -14.35 20.83 -13.25
CA SER A 228 -13.57 21.41 -12.15
C SER A 228 -13.52 22.94 -12.27
N LEU A 229 -13.20 23.44 -13.46
CA LEU A 229 -13.21 24.87 -13.78
C LEU A 229 -14.61 25.46 -13.61
N ALA A 230 -15.63 24.82 -14.17
CA ALA A 230 -17.00 25.30 -14.09
C ALA A 230 -17.51 25.40 -12.65
N LEU A 231 -17.22 24.40 -11.81
CA LEU A 231 -17.67 24.35 -10.42
C LEU A 231 -16.77 25.13 -9.46
N ALA A 232 -15.64 25.67 -9.95
CA ALA A 232 -14.60 26.31 -9.14
C ALA A 232 -14.14 25.40 -7.98
N SER A 233 -14.00 24.10 -8.27
CA SER A 233 -13.54 23.07 -7.34
C SER A 233 -12.17 22.60 -7.78
N SER A 234 -11.22 22.47 -6.84
CA SER A 234 -9.84 22.08 -7.17
C SER A 234 -9.74 20.68 -7.74
N ASP A 235 -10.59 19.76 -7.26
CA ASP A 235 -10.49 18.35 -7.61
C ASP A 235 -11.89 17.75 -7.75
N ILE A 236 -12.11 17.12 -8.90
CA ILE A 236 -13.32 16.36 -9.20
C ILE A 236 -12.88 14.94 -9.55
N ARG A 237 -13.46 13.96 -8.86
CA ARG A 237 -13.28 12.55 -9.23
C ARG A 237 -14.54 12.04 -9.92
N ILE A 238 -14.36 11.38 -11.07
CA ILE A 238 -15.47 10.76 -11.79
C ILE A 238 -15.38 9.26 -11.66
N GLU A 239 -16.38 8.65 -11.04
CA GLU A 239 -16.49 7.19 -10.93
C GLU A 239 -17.51 6.67 -11.95
N ALA A 240 -17.03 5.92 -12.93
CA ALA A 240 -17.83 5.53 -14.08
C ALA A 240 -17.61 4.07 -14.50
N PRO A 241 -18.59 3.19 -14.29
CA PRO A 241 -19.84 3.37 -13.54
C PRO A 241 -19.66 3.24 -12.02
N ILE A 242 -20.62 3.73 -11.24
CA ILE A 242 -20.71 3.41 -9.81
C ILE A 242 -20.99 1.90 -9.68
N PRO A 243 -20.26 1.16 -8.81
CA PRO A 243 -20.49 -0.26 -8.59
C PRO A 243 -21.96 -0.57 -8.26
N GLY A 244 -22.54 -1.55 -8.99
CA GLY A 244 -23.92 -1.97 -8.79
C GLY A 244 -25.00 -1.01 -9.32
N LYS A 245 -24.64 0.12 -9.96
CA LYS A 245 -25.58 1.11 -10.49
C LYS A 245 -25.28 1.46 -11.95
N SER A 246 -26.32 1.74 -12.72
CA SER A 246 -26.21 2.19 -14.12
C SER A 246 -26.06 3.72 -14.24
N VAL A 247 -25.32 4.34 -13.34
CA VAL A 247 -25.10 5.79 -13.28
C VAL A 247 -23.59 6.10 -13.12
N ILE A 248 -23.24 7.35 -13.40
CA ILE A 248 -21.88 7.88 -13.24
C ILE A 248 -21.89 8.78 -12.01
N GLY A 249 -20.94 8.62 -11.11
CA GLY A 249 -20.73 9.48 -9.96
C GLY A 249 -19.76 10.62 -10.28
N ILE A 250 -20.18 11.87 -10.07
CA ILE A 250 -19.30 13.04 -10.06
C ILE A 250 -19.13 13.46 -8.60
N GLU A 251 -17.95 13.26 -8.06
CA GLU A 251 -17.61 13.57 -6.69
C GLU A 251 -16.95 14.95 -6.63
N VAL A 252 -17.60 15.87 -5.91
CA VAL A 252 -17.17 17.27 -5.78
C VAL A 252 -16.91 17.58 -4.30
N ALA A 253 -15.81 18.25 -4.02
CA ALA A 253 -15.47 18.66 -2.66
C ALA A 253 -16.52 19.60 -2.06
N ASN A 254 -16.89 19.36 -0.80
CA ASN A 254 -17.77 20.26 -0.05
C ASN A 254 -17.04 21.56 0.28
N THR A 255 -17.76 22.68 0.27
CA THR A 255 -17.21 23.97 0.72
C THR A 255 -16.94 23.93 2.23
N LEU A 256 -17.84 23.33 2.99
CA LEU A 256 -17.70 23.07 4.42
C LEU A 256 -17.41 21.58 4.61
N LYS A 257 -16.18 21.26 5.02
CA LYS A 257 -15.75 19.88 5.26
C LYS A 257 -15.96 19.52 6.73
N GLU A 258 -16.59 18.37 6.97
CA GLU A 258 -16.82 17.83 8.31
C GLU A 258 -15.75 16.79 8.66
N ASN A 259 -15.23 16.86 9.88
CA ASN A 259 -14.32 15.84 10.38
C ASN A 259 -15.14 14.69 10.98
N VAL A 260 -14.87 13.47 10.53
CA VAL A 260 -15.41 12.26 11.15
C VAL A 260 -14.61 11.98 12.43
N SER A 261 -15.23 12.09 13.60
CA SER A 261 -14.49 11.85 14.85
C SER A 261 -14.33 10.36 15.13
N LEU A 262 -13.17 9.96 15.70
CA LEU A 262 -12.95 8.58 16.14
C LEU A 262 -14.01 8.14 17.15
N LYS A 263 -14.40 9.04 18.08
CA LYS A 263 -15.45 8.78 19.08
C LYS A 263 -16.76 8.31 18.44
N GLU A 264 -17.16 8.94 17.35
CA GLU A 264 -18.39 8.60 16.61
C GLU A 264 -18.34 7.17 16.09
N ILE A 265 -17.22 6.80 15.45
CA ILE A 265 -17.04 5.44 14.90
C ILE A 265 -16.97 4.39 16.02
N LEU A 266 -16.23 4.66 17.11
CA LEU A 266 -16.15 3.75 18.25
C LEU A 266 -17.49 3.57 18.98
N SER A 267 -18.36 4.59 18.94
CA SER A 267 -19.69 4.53 19.56
C SER A 267 -20.74 3.84 18.68
N SER A 268 -20.42 3.59 17.42
CA SER A 268 -21.34 3.00 16.45
C SER A 268 -21.68 1.54 16.74
N LYS A 269 -22.84 1.10 16.22
CA LYS A 269 -23.27 -0.30 16.33
C LYS A 269 -22.29 -1.22 15.58
N GLU A 270 -21.74 -0.78 14.46
CA GLU A 270 -20.80 -1.51 13.62
C GLU A 270 -19.53 -1.86 14.39
N TYR A 271 -19.00 -0.90 15.17
CA TYR A 271 -17.82 -1.15 15.99
C TYR A 271 -18.14 -1.97 17.24
N GLN A 272 -19.21 -1.65 17.95
CA GLN A 272 -19.59 -2.35 19.18
C GLN A 272 -19.90 -3.84 18.93
N ASN A 273 -20.58 -4.14 17.83
CA ASN A 273 -20.93 -5.50 17.43
C ASN A 273 -19.76 -6.27 16.77
N CYS A 274 -18.63 -5.62 16.50
CA CYS A 274 -17.46 -6.29 15.94
C CYS A 274 -16.90 -7.30 16.96
N THR A 275 -16.90 -8.58 16.60
CA THR A 275 -16.44 -9.69 17.47
C THR A 275 -14.92 -9.85 17.47
N SER A 276 -14.24 -9.22 16.51
CA SER A 276 -12.77 -9.27 16.42
C SER A 276 -12.11 -8.57 17.61
N LYS A 277 -10.96 -9.11 18.02
CA LYS A 277 -10.08 -8.48 19.02
C LYS A 277 -9.26 -7.33 18.43
N MET A 278 -9.18 -7.23 17.10
CA MET A 278 -8.40 -6.22 16.40
C MET A 278 -9.29 -5.48 15.38
N PRO A 279 -10.33 -4.75 15.84
CA PRO A 279 -11.17 -3.96 14.97
C PRO A 279 -10.40 -2.76 14.40
N MET A 280 -10.83 -2.29 13.25
CA MET A 280 -10.31 -1.10 12.57
C MET A 280 -11.45 -0.11 12.36
N ALA A 281 -11.47 0.97 13.08
CA ALA A 281 -12.35 2.11 12.86
C ALA A 281 -11.82 2.93 11.67
N LEU A 282 -12.33 2.69 10.47
CA LEU A 282 -11.79 3.33 9.26
C LEU A 282 -12.39 4.71 9.02
N GLY A 283 -13.72 4.87 9.11
CA GLY A 283 -14.37 6.16 8.87
C GLY A 283 -15.75 6.02 8.25
N LYS A 284 -16.11 6.97 7.38
CA LYS A 284 -17.39 6.99 6.66
C LYS A 284 -17.19 7.01 5.16
N THR A 285 -18.07 6.32 4.42
CA THR A 285 -18.17 6.42 2.96
C THR A 285 -18.71 7.79 2.54
N ILE A 286 -18.72 8.04 1.23
CA ILE A 286 -19.37 9.24 0.66
C ILE A 286 -20.88 9.25 0.94
N SER A 287 -21.50 8.07 1.07
CA SER A 287 -22.92 7.94 1.44
C SER A 287 -23.17 8.04 2.95
N GLY A 288 -22.18 8.36 3.76
CA GLY A 288 -22.31 8.50 5.21
C GLY A 288 -22.30 7.18 5.98
N GLU A 289 -22.17 6.04 5.33
CA GLU A 289 -22.10 4.72 5.98
C GLU A 289 -20.81 4.57 6.76
N ILE A 290 -20.92 4.06 7.98
CA ILE A 290 -19.79 3.78 8.84
C ILE A 290 -19.09 2.50 8.39
N ILE A 291 -17.77 2.59 8.17
CA ILE A 291 -16.96 1.45 7.78
C ILE A 291 -16.04 1.05 8.94
N VAL A 292 -16.33 -0.13 9.48
CA VAL A 292 -15.49 -0.82 10.45
C VAL A 292 -15.08 -2.15 9.86
N SER A 293 -13.80 -2.46 9.93
CA SER A 293 -13.25 -3.73 9.51
C SER A 293 -12.43 -4.36 10.62
N SER A 294 -11.62 -5.37 10.33
CA SER A 294 -10.77 -6.00 11.32
C SER A 294 -9.49 -6.57 10.69
N ILE A 295 -8.40 -6.57 11.47
CA ILE A 295 -7.10 -7.04 11.01
C ILE A 295 -7.13 -8.55 10.72
N ASP A 296 -7.87 -9.35 11.45
CA ASP A 296 -7.99 -10.79 11.21
C ASP A 296 -8.66 -11.14 9.87
N LYS A 297 -9.55 -10.29 9.37
CA LYS A 297 -10.11 -10.41 8.00
C LYS A 297 -9.13 -9.97 6.92
N MET A 298 -8.30 -8.98 7.22
CA MET A 298 -7.26 -8.44 6.35
C MET A 298 -5.90 -8.53 7.07
N PRO A 299 -5.28 -9.72 7.09
CA PRO A 299 -4.21 -10.05 8.02
C PRO A 299 -2.99 -9.16 7.89
N HIS A 300 -2.77 -8.60 6.71
CA HIS A 300 -1.69 -7.66 6.45
C HIS A 300 -2.22 -6.51 5.61
N MET A 301 -1.77 -5.30 5.92
CA MET A 301 -2.25 -4.07 5.29
C MET A 301 -1.09 -3.16 4.91
N LEU A 302 -1.15 -2.63 3.70
CA LEU A 302 -0.26 -1.57 3.21
C LEU A 302 -0.99 -0.23 3.27
N ILE A 303 -0.36 0.78 3.87
CA ILE A 303 -0.91 2.14 3.99
C ILE A 303 0.09 3.11 3.37
N ALA A 304 -0.30 3.86 2.35
CA ALA A 304 0.61 4.81 1.72
C ALA A 304 -0.08 6.15 1.43
N GLY A 305 0.72 7.21 1.33
CA GLY A 305 0.24 8.55 1.00
C GLY A 305 1.27 9.63 1.28
N ALA A 306 1.11 10.80 0.66
CA ALA A 306 2.01 11.93 0.83
C ALA A 306 1.97 12.48 2.28
N THR A 307 2.99 13.24 2.65
CA THR A 307 3.05 13.92 3.95
C THR A 307 1.83 14.84 4.14
N GLY A 308 1.18 14.76 5.30
CA GLY A 308 -0.03 15.56 5.61
C GLY A 308 -1.33 15.03 4.98
N SER A 309 -1.30 13.90 4.24
CA SER A 309 -2.49 13.31 3.63
C SER A 309 -3.44 12.64 4.64
N GLY A 310 -2.95 12.26 5.83
CA GLY A 310 -3.73 11.61 6.89
C GLY A 310 -3.21 10.22 7.30
N LYS A 311 -2.08 9.76 6.75
CA LYS A 311 -1.48 8.45 7.03
C LYS A 311 -1.24 8.22 8.53
N SER A 312 -0.53 9.11 9.21
CA SER A 312 -0.19 8.98 10.64
C SER A 312 -1.44 9.01 11.53
N VAL A 313 -2.42 9.86 11.19
CA VAL A 313 -3.72 9.88 11.90
C VAL A 313 -4.43 8.53 11.75
N CYS A 314 -4.42 7.93 10.57
CA CYS A 314 -5.00 6.59 10.34
C CYS A 314 -4.29 5.52 11.19
N ILE A 315 -2.96 5.51 11.24
CA ILE A 315 -2.21 4.58 12.09
C ILE A 315 -2.61 4.75 13.55
N ASN A 316 -2.69 5.99 14.03
CA ASN A 316 -3.16 6.29 15.38
C ASN A 316 -4.59 5.79 15.62
N THR A 317 -5.52 5.98 14.66
CA THR A 317 -6.90 5.48 14.80
C THR A 317 -6.98 3.96 14.82
N LEU A 318 -6.10 3.25 14.09
CA LEU A 318 -6.02 1.78 14.13
C LEU A 318 -5.50 1.28 15.48
N ILE A 319 -4.42 1.88 16.00
CA ILE A 319 -3.90 1.54 17.34
C ILE A 319 -4.96 1.82 18.41
N MET A 320 -5.57 3.01 18.38
CA MET A 320 -6.64 3.39 19.31
C MET A 320 -7.83 2.43 19.24
N SER A 321 -8.20 1.97 18.03
CA SER A 321 -9.28 0.97 17.88
C SER A 321 -8.99 -0.33 18.62
N ILE A 322 -7.73 -0.76 18.66
CA ILE A 322 -7.32 -1.94 19.44
C ILE A 322 -7.38 -1.64 20.94
N LEU A 323 -6.85 -0.49 21.39
CA LEU A 323 -6.82 -0.11 22.80
C LEU A 323 -8.21 0.04 23.42
N PHE A 324 -9.22 0.46 22.62
CA PHE A 324 -10.62 0.55 23.06
C PHE A 324 -11.40 -0.78 22.97
N LYS A 325 -10.77 -1.88 22.54
CA LYS A 325 -11.46 -3.18 22.37
C LYS A 325 -10.81 -4.32 23.13
N SER A 326 -9.50 -4.36 23.19
CA SER A 326 -8.75 -5.54 23.64
C SER A 326 -7.80 -5.25 24.78
N SER A 327 -7.62 -6.25 25.63
CA SER A 327 -6.62 -6.24 26.71
C SER A 327 -5.23 -6.62 26.17
N PRO A 328 -4.15 -6.31 26.92
CA PRO A 328 -2.79 -6.73 26.57
C PRO A 328 -2.58 -8.26 26.58
N GLU A 329 -3.47 -9.04 27.21
CA GLU A 329 -3.48 -10.50 27.13
C GLU A 329 -4.07 -11.03 25.82
N ASP A 330 -4.94 -10.23 25.18
CA ASP A 330 -5.54 -10.58 23.88
C ASP A 330 -4.67 -10.15 22.71
N VAL A 331 -4.07 -8.96 22.79
CA VAL A 331 -3.30 -8.34 21.70
C VAL A 331 -2.04 -7.68 22.22
N LYS A 332 -0.90 -8.06 21.68
CA LYS A 332 0.39 -7.40 21.84
C LYS A 332 0.78 -6.67 20.56
N MET A 333 1.59 -5.64 20.69
CA MET A 333 2.05 -4.81 19.58
C MET A 333 3.56 -4.64 19.58
N ILE A 334 4.14 -4.60 18.37
CA ILE A 334 5.50 -4.11 18.12
C ILE A 334 5.36 -2.89 17.22
N LEU A 335 5.81 -1.73 17.67
CA LEU A 335 5.75 -0.48 16.94
C LEU A 335 7.16 -0.10 16.46
N ILE A 336 7.29 0.16 15.16
CA ILE A 336 8.55 0.54 14.51
C ILE A 336 8.39 1.94 13.93
N ASP A 337 9.16 2.89 14.47
CA ASP A 337 9.14 4.31 14.10
C ASP A 337 10.58 4.83 13.93
N PRO A 338 11.19 4.65 12.75
CA PRO A 338 12.56 5.09 12.49
C PRO A 338 12.75 6.61 12.60
N LYS A 339 11.66 7.39 12.47
CA LYS A 339 11.70 8.86 12.54
C LYS A 339 11.57 9.42 13.95
N VAL A 340 11.18 8.59 14.92
CA VAL A 340 11.00 8.97 16.34
C VAL A 340 9.97 10.11 16.54
N VAL A 341 8.92 10.16 15.73
CA VAL A 341 7.96 11.26 15.69
C VAL A 341 6.56 10.82 16.10
N GLU A 342 6.05 9.75 15.46
CA GLU A 342 4.62 9.44 15.46
C GLU A 342 4.21 8.44 16.56
N LEU A 343 5.02 7.40 16.81
CA LEU A 343 4.63 6.28 17.66
C LEU A 343 5.27 6.28 19.05
N LYS A 344 6.24 7.15 19.30
CA LYS A 344 6.94 7.23 20.61
C LYS A 344 5.99 7.48 21.78
N ILE A 345 4.87 8.16 21.56
CA ILE A 345 3.86 8.47 22.57
C ILE A 345 3.31 7.19 23.24
N TYR A 346 3.25 6.07 22.51
CA TYR A 346 2.75 4.79 22.98
C TYR A 346 3.73 4.03 23.89
N ASN A 347 4.97 4.48 24.05
CA ASN A 347 5.90 3.83 24.97
C ASN A 347 5.29 3.71 26.37
N LYS A 348 5.52 2.58 27.03
CA LYS A 348 5.03 2.22 28.37
C LYS A 348 3.52 1.89 28.45
N ILE A 349 2.84 1.60 27.34
CA ILE A 349 1.52 0.95 27.45
C ILE A 349 1.71 -0.58 27.56
N PRO A 350 0.85 -1.29 28.30
CA PRO A 350 1.01 -2.74 28.53
C PRO A 350 0.81 -3.60 27.28
N HIS A 351 0.25 -3.05 26.23
CA HIS A 351 0.10 -3.73 24.93
C HIS A 351 1.40 -3.85 24.13
N LEU A 352 2.44 -3.09 24.47
CA LEU A 352 3.72 -3.22 23.79
C LEU A 352 4.47 -4.45 24.30
N ALA A 353 4.95 -5.29 23.37
CA ALA A 353 5.86 -6.40 23.68
C ALA A 353 7.27 -5.89 24.02
N ILE A 354 7.73 -4.88 23.30
CA ILE A 354 9.02 -4.22 23.45
C ILE A 354 8.85 -2.70 23.35
N PRO A 355 9.82 -1.88 23.80
CA PRO A 355 9.80 -0.45 23.53
C PRO A 355 9.66 -0.15 22.04
N VAL A 356 9.10 1.01 21.69
CA VAL A 356 9.03 1.44 20.28
C VAL A 356 10.42 1.41 19.66
N VAL A 357 10.56 0.65 18.58
CA VAL A 357 11.82 0.44 17.88
C VAL A 357 12.09 1.64 16.97
N THR A 358 13.20 2.33 17.20
CA THR A 358 13.56 3.56 16.48
C THR A 358 14.80 3.40 15.60
N ASP A 359 15.57 2.35 15.82
CA ASP A 359 16.76 2.02 15.05
C ASP A 359 16.44 1.01 13.94
N SER A 360 16.95 1.24 12.72
CA SER A 360 16.62 0.41 11.56
C SER A 360 17.23 -1.00 11.63
N LYS A 361 18.42 -1.18 12.25
CA LYS A 361 19.01 -2.51 12.45
C LYS A 361 18.19 -3.29 13.49
N LYS A 362 17.79 -2.64 14.60
CA LYS A 362 16.88 -3.25 15.58
C LYS A 362 15.53 -3.58 14.98
N ALA A 363 15.03 -2.78 14.01
CA ALA A 363 13.79 -3.07 13.31
C ALA A 363 13.89 -4.33 12.44
N SER A 364 15.01 -4.52 11.70
CA SER A 364 15.29 -5.75 10.96
C SER A 364 15.33 -6.96 11.89
N ALA A 365 16.06 -6.85 13.02
CA ALA A 365 16.13 -7.89 14.04
C ALA A 365 14.76 -8.20 14.67
N ALA A 366 13.91 -7.19 14.93
CA ALA A 366 12.55 -7.40 15.44
C ALA A 366 11.64 -8.12 14.43
N LEU A 367 11.79 -7.85 13.13
CA LEU A 367 11.07 -8.58 12.08
C LEU A 367 11.55 -10.03 11.97
N ASN A 368 12.85 -10.28 12.07
CA ASN A 368 13.40 -11.64 12.10
C ASN A 368 12.92 -12.41 13.34
N TRP A 369 12.93 -11.76 14.53
CA TRP A 369 12.33 -12.35 15.72
C TRP A 369 10.85 -12.74 15.49
N ALA A 370 10.07 -11.90 14.84
CA ALA A 370 8.66 -12.20 14.54
C ALA A 370 8.51 -13.40 13.59
N VAL A 371 9.46 -13.61 12.66
CA VAL A 371 9.50 -14.82 11.82
C VAL A 371 9.77 -16.06 12.68
N ARG A 372 10.73 -16.01 13.60
CA ARG A 372 11.00 -17.12 14.53
C ARG A 372 9.82 -17.41 15.44
N GLU A 373 9.16 -16.37 15.95
CA GLU A 373 7.95 -16.53 16.78
C GLU A 373 6.81 -17.18 15.97
N MET A 374 6.67 -16.84 14.69
CA MET A 374 5.72 -17.51 13.79
C MET A 374 6.04 -19.01 13.69
N GLU A 375 7.30 -19.39 13.49
CA GLU A 375 7.73 -20.78 13.40
C GLU A 375 7.52 -21.53 14.72
N ARG A 376 7.84 -20.90 15.85
CA ARG A 376 7.57 -21.43 17.19
C ARG A 376 6.07 -21.70 17.39
N ARG A 377 5.19 -20.76 16.97
CA ARG A 377 3.74 -20.96 17.05
C ARG A 377 3.27 -22.11 16.19
N TYR A 378 3.81 -22.30 14.99
CA TYR A 378 3.47 -23.46 14.14
C TYR A 378 3.88 -24.78 14.81
N THR A 379 5.03 -24.86 15.45
CA THR A 379 5.43 -26.04 16.22
C THR A 379 4.44 -26.31 17.36
N LEU A 380 4.08 -25.30 18.15
CA LEU A 380 3.06 -25.42 19.21
C LEU A 380 1.72 -25.89 18.68
N PHE A 381 1.29 -25.41 17.50
CA PHE A 381 0.03 -25.84 16.89
C PHE A 381 0.07 -27.29 16.44
N SER A 382 1.19 -27.72 15.87
CA SER A 382 1.43 -29.10 15.50
C SER A 382 1.37 -30.03 16.71
N ASP A 383 2.08 -29.72 17.77
CA ASP A 383 2.16 -30.51 19.01
C ASP A 383 0.78 -30.63 19.69
N ASN A 384 -0.01 -29.56 19.61
CA ASN A 384 -1.36 -29.50 20.17
C ASN A 384 -2.47 -29.91 19.19
N GLN A 385 -2.14 -30.33 17.96
CA GLN A 385 -3.07 -30.79 16.93
C GLN A 385 -4.16 -29.74 16.61
N VAL A 386 -3.77 -28.46 16.59
CA VAL A 386 -4.64 -27.34 16.22
C VAL A 386 -4.13 -26.69 14.92
N ARG A 387 -4.99 -25.93 14.23
CA ARG A 387 -4.66 -25.36 12.92
C ARG A 387 -4.26 -23.88 13.00
N ASP A 388 -4.72 -23.18 14.01
CA ASP A 388 -4.53 -21.74 14.15
C ASP A 388 -4.58 -21.29 15.61
N ILE A 389 -4.28 -20.00 15.84
CA ILE A 389 -4.28 -19.39 17.17
C ILE A 389 -5.66 -19.44 17.85
N LYS A 390 -6.77 -19.43 17.09
CA LYS A 390 -8.12 -19.52 17.67
C LYS A 390 -8.32 -20.88 18.28
N GLY A 391 -8.04 -21.94 17.52
CA GLY A 391 -8.11 -23.32 18.00
C GLY A 391 -7.19 -23.57 19.18
N TYR A 392 -5.98 -23.00 19.17
CA TYR A 392 -5.05 -23.10 20.29
C TYR A 392 -5.59 -22.43 21.55
N ASN A 393 -6.06 -21.19 21.45
CA ASN A 393 -6.60 -20.44 22.58
C ASN A 393 -7.98 -20.99 23.06
N GLU A 394 -8.73 -21.69 22.23
CA GLU A 394 -9.92 -22.42 22.66
C GLU A 394 -9.54 -23.64 23.48
N LYS A 395 -8.53 -24.39 23.04
CA LYS A 395 -8.01 -25.57 23.75
C LYS A 395 -7.36 -25.21 25.08
N GLN A 396 -6.69 -24.06 25.17
CA GLN A 396 -6.12 -23.51 26.40
C GLN A 396 -7.14 -23.41 27.56
N LYS A 397 -8.41 -23.17 27.27
CA LYS A 397 -9.45 -23.09 28.30
C LYS A 397 -9.74 -24.43 29.00
N THR A 398 -9.42 -25.54 28.35
CA THR A 398 -9.62 -26.90 28.85
C THR A 398 -8.34 -27.55 29.36
N ASP A 399 -7.23 -27.23 28.73
CA ASP A 399 -5.91 -27.79 29.05
C ASP A 399 -5.07 -26.66 29.70
N GLU A 400 -4.25 -26.95 30.65
CA GLU A 400 -3.39 -25.95 31.34
C GLU A 400 -2.29 -25.34 30.42
N LEU A 401 -2.72 -24.85 29.25
CA LEU A 401 -1.84 -24.19 28.29
C LEU A 401 -1.84 -22.67 28.51
N GLU A 402 -0.74 -22.02 28.19
CA GLU A 402 -0.64 -20.58 28.23
C GLU A 402 -1.30 -19.92 27.02
N LYS A 403 -2.09 -18.86 27.24
CA LYS A 403 -2.78 -18.15 26.17
C LYS A 403 -1.79 -17.40 25.28
N LEU A 404 -1.92 -17.57 23.97
CA LEU A 404 -1.14 -16.82 22.99
C LEU A 404 -1.86 -15.54 22.59
N PRO A 405 -1.26 -14.35 22.79
CA PRO A 405 -1.80 -13.10 22.29
C PRO A 405 -1.66 -13.00 20.76
N TYR A 406 -2.60 -12.30 20.11
CA TYR A 406 -2.36 -11.81 18.77
C TYR A 406 -1.22 -10.80 18.79
N LEU A 407 -0.42 -10.76 17.72
CA LEU A 407 0.70 -9.83 17.59
C LEU A 407 0.47 -8.92 16.39
N VAL A 408 0.42 -7.62 16.61
CA VAL A 408 0.29 -6.62 15.56
C VAL A 408 1.59 -5.84 15.45
N ILE A 409 2.24 -5.94 14.29
CA ILE A 409 3.49 -5.22 13.99
C ILE A 409 3.13 -4.03 13.11
N VAL A 410 3.44 -2.82 13.56
CA VAL A 410 3.18 -1.57 12.85
C VAL A 410 4.50 -0.95 12.44
N ILE A 411 4.68 -0.71 11.14
CA ILE A 411 5.83 0.00 10.57
C ILE A 411 5.32 1.33 10.05
N ASP A 412 5.73 2.46 10.64
CA ASP A 412 5.30 3.79 10.22
C ASP A 412 5.93 4.22 8.89
N GLU A 413 7.21 3.88 8.66
CA GLU A 413 7.90 4.26 7.43
C GLU A 413 8.79 3.13 6.91
N LEU A 414 8.26 2.37 5.96
CA LEU A 414 8.99 1.25 5.34
C LEU A 414 10.22 1.72 4.56
N SER A 415 10.15 2.89 3.90
CA SER A 415 11.26 3.38 3.07
C SER A 415 12.57 3.50 3.85
N ASP A 416 12.50 3.87 5.13
CA ASP A 416 13.69 4.09 5.95
C ASP A 416 14.34 2.76 6.37
N LEU A 417 13.56 1.67 6.46
CA LEU A 417 14.09 0.32 6.69
C LEU A 417 14.70 -0.26 5.42
N ILE A 418 14.05 -0.09 4.28
CA ILE A 418 14.53 -0.57 2.97
C ILE A 418 15.87 0.11 2.59
N MET A 419 16.08 1.37 3.00
CA MET A 419 17.35 2.07 2.74
C MET A 419 18.55 1.44 3.47
N VAL A 420 18.32 0.74 4.58
CA VAL A 420 19.38 0.16 5.42
C VAL A 420 19.59 -1.32 5.09
N SER A 421 18.53 -2.10 5.02
CA SER A 421 18.58 -3.57 4.85
C SER A 421 17.48 -4.05 3.91
N ALA A 422 17.51 -3.63 2.63
CA ALA A 422 16.42 -3.88 1.67
C ALA A 422 16.05 -5.36 1.55
N ASN A 423 17.02 -6.24 1.27
CA ASN A 423 16.78 -7.65 0.99
C ASN A 423 16.23 -8.40 2.21
N GLU A 424 16.75 -8.13 3.38
CA GLU A 424 16.36 -8.79 4.64
C GLU A 424 14.95 -8.37 5.05
N VAL A 425 14.70 -7.05 5.12
CA VAL A 425 13.39 -6.49 5.50
C VAL A 425 12.31 -6.96 4.54
N GLU A 426 12.55 -6.92 3.23
CA GLU A 426 11.61 -7.43 2.23
C GLU A 426 11.34 -8.92 2.43
N SER A 427 12.38 -9.73 2.66
CA SER A 427 12.26 -11.17 2.90
C SER A 427 11.42 -11.47 4.13
N TYR A 428 11.68 -10.80 5.27
CA TYR A 428 10.92 -11.01 6.51
C TYR A 428 9.46 -10.59 6.36
N ILE A 429 9.20 -9.42 5.77
CA ILE A 429 7.84 -8.95 5.51
C ILE A 429 7.09 -9.94 4.63
N CYS A 430 7.70 -10.42 3.55
CA CYS A 430 7.07 -11.38 2.64
C CYS A 430 6.79 -12.71 3.34
N ARG A 431 7.74 -13.24 4.13
CA ARG A 431 7.56 -14.50 4.85
C ARG A 431 6.43 -14.40 5.89
N LEU A 432 6.39 -13.31 6.65
CA LEU A 432 5.29 -13.04 7.58
C LEU A 432 3.96 -12.90 6.84
N ALA A 433 3.92 -12.14 5.74
CA ALA A 433 2.69 -11.92 4.98
C ALA A 433 2.13 -13.22 4.35
N GLN A 434 2.99 -14.17 4.00
CA GLN A 434 2.58 -15.46 3.44
C GLN A 434 2.07 -16.43 4.49
N MET A 435 2.67 -16.46 5.67
CA MET A 435 2.47 -17.57 6.61
C MET A 435 1.90 -17.15 7.97
N ALA A 436 2.05 -15.89 8.40
CA ALA A 436 1.78 -15.51 9.79
C ALA A 436 0.28 -15.40 10.16
N ARG A 437 -0.64 -15.40 9.19
CA ARG A 437 -2.09 -15.27 9.42
C ARG A 437 -2.63 -16.29 10.43
N ALA A 438 -2.32 -17.58 10.24
CA ALA A 438 -2.79 -18.65 11.13
C ALA A 438 -2.18 -18.54 12.54
N CYS A 439 -0.95 -18.00 12.64
CA CYS A 439 -0.27 -17.77 13.90
C CYS A 439 -0.76 -16.53 14.67
N GLY A 440 -1.68 -15.75 14.09
CA GLY A 440 -2.19 -14.53 14.70
C GLY A 440 -1.15 -13.41 14.76
N ILE A 441 -0.21 -13.36 13.80
CA ILE A 441 0.77 -12.28 13.65
C ILE A 441 0.40 -11.49 12.41
N HIS A 442 0.27 -10.18 12.56
CA HIS A 442 -0.30 -9.29 11.56
C HIS A 442 0.60 -8.08 11.32
N LEU A 443 0.70 -7.65 10.05
CA LEU A 443 1.51 -6.52 9.64
C LEU A 443 0.65 -5.33 9.20
N ILE A 444 0.95 -4.15 9.70
CA ILE A 444 0.51 -2.87 9.17
C ILE A 444 1.77 -2.14 8.71
N VAL A 445 1.96 -2.10 7.39
CA VAL A 445 3.16 -1.51 6.77
C VAL A 445 2.78 -0.18 6.14
N ALA A 446 3.41 0.90 6.60
CA ALA A 446 3.12 2.21 6.07
C ALA A 446 4.35 2.89 5.43
N THR A 447 4.10 3.79 4.47
CA THR A 447 5.16 4.60 3.84
C THR A 447 4.61 5.91 3.30
N GLN A 448 5.44 6.96 3.34
CA GLN A 448 5.19 8.24 2.68
C GLN A 448 5.85 8.32 1.29
N ARG A 449 6.65 7.32 0.91
CA ARG A 449 7.35 7.23 -0.38
C ARG A 449 6.82 6.08 -1.21
N PRO A 450 5.74 6.29 -1.97
CA PRO A 450 5.10 5.22 -2.76
C PRO A 450 5.87 4.94 -4.07
N SER A 451 7.18 4.70 -3.98
CA SER A 451 8.00 4.32 -5.12
C SER A 451 8.02 2.80 -5.31
N VAL A 452 8.35 2.34 -6.53
CA VAL A 452 8.43 0.90 -6.86
C VAL A 452 9.57 0.21 -6.10
N ASP A 453 10.62 0.96 -5.72
CA ASP A 453 11.74 0.45 -4.95
C ASP A 453 11.38 0.18 -3.48
N VAL A 454 10.34 0.84 -2.96
CA VAL A 454 9.82 0.65 -1.59
C VAL A 454 8.64 -0.31 -1.59
N ILE A 455 7.67 -0.09 -2.48
CA ILE A 455 6.48 -0.95 -2.64
C ILE A 455 6.74 -1.88 -3.82
N THR A 456 7.56 -2.91 -3.58
CA THR A 456 7.96 -3.87 -4.60
C THR A 456 6.80 -4.75 -5.07
N GLY A 457 6.97 -5.40 -6.22
CA GLY A 457 6.00 -6.37 -6.70
C GLY A 457 5.78 -7.53 -5.73
N THR A 458 6.83 -7.95 -5.03
CA THR A 458 6.82 -9.03 -4.04
C THR A 458 5.99 -8.65 -2.81
N ILE A 459 6.18 -7.45 -2.27
CA ILE A 459 5.37 -6.91 -1.15
C ILE A 459 3.90 -6.83 -1.56
N LYS A 460 3.60 -6.28 -2.75
CA LYS A 460 2.22 -6.15 -3.24
C LYS A 460 1.50 -7.48 -3.44
N ALA A 461 2.21 -8.50 -3.90
CA ALA A 461 1.65 -9.83 -4.09
C ALA A 461 1.23 -10.49 -2.76
N ASN A 462 1.93 -10.19 -1.67
CA ASN A 462 1.72 -10.79 -0.36
C ASN A 462 0.85 -9.93 0.58
N ILE A 463 0.73 -8.62 0.32
CA ILE A 463 -0.14 -7.70 1.06
C ILE A 463 -1.22 -7.12 0.11
N PRO A 464 -2.32 -7.86 -0.08
CA PRO A 464 -3.35 -7.46 -1.03
C PRO A 464 -4.28 -6.35 -0.51
N SER A 465 -4.43 -6.20 0.81
CA SER A 465 -5.29 -5.15 1.39
C SER A 465 -4.51 -3.85 1.50
N ARG A 466 -5.06 -2.77 0.94
CA ARG A 466 -4.33 -1.51 0.79
C ARG A 466 -5.18 -0.30 1.10
N ILE A 467 -4.56 0.71 1.68
CA ILE A 467 -5.12 2.04 1.86
C ILE A 467 -4.19 3.03 1.18
N SER A 468 -4.73 3.84 0.27
CA SER A 468 -4.01 4.97 -0.29
C SER A 468 -4.68 6.27 0.14
N PHE A 469 -3.92 7.11 0.79
CA PHE A 469 -4.24 8.52 0.97
C PHE A 469 -3.84 9.31 -0.28
N GLN A 470 -4.05 10.62 -0.26
CA GLN A 470 -3.65 11.50 -1.35
C GLN A 470 -2.17 11.31 -1.69
N VAL A 471 -1.88 11.23 -2.98
CA VAL A 471 -0.52 11.14 -3.55
C VAL A 471 -0.33 12.22 -4.62
N SER A 472 0.93 12.48 -4.99
CA SER A 472 1.28 13.56 -5.90
C SER A 472 1.03 13.23 -7.38
N SER A 473 0.99 11.95 -7.73
CA SER A 473 0.89 11.53 -9.13
C SER A 473 0.03 10.29 -9.32
N GLN A 474 -0.48 10.11 -10.55
CA GLN A 474 -1.17 8.90 -10.96
C GLN A 474 -0.25 7.65 -10.93
N ILE A 475 1.06 7.85 -11.11
CA ILE A 475 2.04 6.77 -11.03
C ILE A 475 2.10 6.23 -9.61
N ASP A 476 2.13 7.11 -8.61
CA ASP A 476 2.13 6.74 -7.19
C ASP A 476 0.84 6.00 -6.82
N SER A 477 -0.31 6.48 -7.30
CA SER A 477 -1.60 5.79 -7.11
C SER A 477 -1.55 4.36 -7.66
N ARG A 478 -1.03 4.17 -8.87
CA ARG A 478 -0.88 2.83 -9.48
C ARG A 478 0.15 1.99 -8.75
N THR A 479 1.18 2.59 -8.20
CA THR A 479 2.17 1.86 -7.39
C THR A 479 1.53 1.25 -6.15
N ILE A 480 0.61 1.98 -5.50
CA ILE A 480 -0.08 1.51 -4.28
C ILE A 480 -1.26 0.59 -4.63
N LEU A 481 -2.20 1.06 -5.47
CA LEU A 481 -3.51 0.45 -5.67
C LEU A 481 -3.65 -0.37 -6.95
N ASP A 482 -2.62 -0.40 -7.80
CA ASP A 482 -2.67 -0.92 -9.18
C ASP A 482 -3.72 -0.19 -10.06
N SER A 483 -4.27 0.93 -9.58
CA SER A 483 -5.26 1.77 -10.25
C SER A 483 -5.00 3.26 -9.99
N SER A 484 -5.54 4.14 -10.84
CA SER A 484 -5.53 5.59 -10.62
C SER A 484 -6.65 6.02 -9.67
N GLY A 485 -6.55 7.22 -9.13
CA GLY A 485 -7.60 7.88 -8.35
C GLY A 485 -7.14 8.43 -7.00
N ALA A 486 -6.01 7.97 -6.44
CA ALA A 486 -5.50 8.53 -5.19
C ALA A 486 -4.88 9.92 -5.38
N GLU A 487 -4.47 10.28 -6.59
CA GLU A 487 -4.01 11.62 -6.97
C GLU A 487 -5.12 12.69 -6.90
N THR A 488 -6.39 12.28 -6.98
CA THR A 488 -7.56 13.19 -6.93
C THR A 488 -8.19 13.29 -5.54
N LEU A 489 -7.58 12.69 -4.52
CA LEU A 489 -8.06 12.77 -3.15
C LEU A 489 -7.76 14.14 -2.53
N LEU A 490 -8.59 14.54 -1.56
CA LEU A 490 -8.56 15.87 -0.94
C LEU A 490 -7.52 16.04 0.18
N GLY A 491 -6.82 14.94 0.55
CA GLY A 491 -5.97 14.92 1.75
C GLY A 491 -6.77 14.92 3.06
N LYS A 492 -6.09 15.15 4.19
CA LYS A 492 -6.70 15.24 5.53
C LYS A 492 -7.60 14.04 5.88
N GLY A 493 -7.16 12.84 5.54
CA GLY A 493 -7.89 11.60 5.86
C GLY A 493 -8.80 11.09 4.76
N ASP A 494 -8.95 11.79 3.63
CA ASP A 494 -9.62 11.27 2.45
C ASP A 494 -8.77 10.15 1.84
N MET A 495 -9.31 8.95 1.72
CA MET A 495 -8.56 7.76 1.32
C MET A 495 -9.34 6.84 0.39
N LEU A 496 -8.61 6.06 -0.37
CA LEU A 496 -9.10 4.90 -1.11
C LEU A 496 -8.73 3.63 -0.37
N PHE A 497 -9.72 2.91 0.09
CA PHE A 497 -9.59 1.62 0.75
C PHE A 497 -9.85 0.48 -0.23
N ASN A 498 -8.86 -0.38 -0.41
CA ASN A 498 -8.93 -1.55 -1.29
C ASN A 498 -8.74 -2.83 -0.46
N PRO A 499 -9.81 -3.39 0.12
CA PRO A 499 -9.73 -4.66 0.83
C PRO A 499 -9.50 -5.82 -0.14
N SER A 500 -8.89 -6.89 0.33
CA SER A 500 -8.69 -8.11 -0.47
C SER A 500 -10.02 -8.66 -0.98
N GLY A 501 -10.07 -9.03 -2.26
CA GLY A 501 -11.26 -9.62 -2.90
C GLY A 501 -12.26 -8.62 -3.49
N VAL A 502 -12.04 -7.31 -3.34
CA VAL A 502 -12.88 -6.27 -3.94
C VAL A 502 -12.21 -5.74 -5.21
N SER A 503 -12.99 -5.59 -6.28
CA SER A 503 -12.47 -5.21 -7.59
C SER A 503 -12.16 -3.71 -7.75
N LYS A 504 -12.80 -2.85 -6.95
CA LYS A 504 -12.61 -1.39 -6.98
C LYS A 504 -12.41 -0.85 -5.57
N PRO A 505 -11.49 0.10 -5.37
CA PRO A 505 -11.31 0.76 -4.09
C PRO A 505 -12.56 1.53 -3.67
N ILE A 506 -12.83 1.55 -2.37
CA ILE A 506 -13.93 2.31 -1.75
C ILE A 506 -13.35 3.63 -1.23
N ARG A 507 -13.97 4.76 -1.58
CA ARG A 507 -13.57 6.07 -1.02
C ARG A 507 -14.17 6.24 0.36
N ILE A 508 -13.31 6.53 1.33
CA ILE A 508 -13.67 6.70 2.75
C ILE A 508 -13.06 8.00 3.26
N GLN A 509 -13.85 8.79 3.96
CA GLN A 509 -13.29 9.81 4.83
C GLN A 509 -12.86 9.15 6.13
N GLY A 510 -11.56 9.08 6.34
CA GLY A 510 -10.95 8.49 7.54
C GLY A 510 -11.36 9.22 8.80
N CYS A 511 -11.51 8.48 9.90
CA CYS A 511 -11.78 9.11 11.18
C CYS A 511 -10.55 9.87 11.70
N PHE A 512 -10.82 10.91 12.45
CA PHE A 512 -9.83 11.82 13.00
C PHE A 512 -9.73 11.66 14.53
N VAL A 513 -8.50 11.63 15.01
CA VAL A 513 -8.13 11.75 16.41
C VAL A 513 -7.01 12.77 16.52
N SER A 514 -7.07 13.68 17.49
CA SER A 514 -6.00 14.64 17.73
C SER A 514 -4.92 14.07 18.65
N ASP A 515 -3.69 14.62 18.56
CA ASP A 515 -2.57 14.20 19.41
C ASP A 515 -2.91 14.34 20.90
N SER A 516 -3.64 15.39 21.29
CA SER A 516 -4.10 15.58 22.67
C SER A 516 -5.08 14.50 23.15
N GLU A 517 -5.89 13.93 22.27
CA GLU A 517 -6.78 12.80 22.59
C GLU A 517 -6.00 11.50 22.71
N VAL A 518 -5.04 11.27 21.80
CA VAL A 518 -4.12 10.12 21.89
C VAL A 518 -3.35 10.16 23.20
N GLU A 519 -2.79 11.31 23.55
CA GLU A 519 -2.05 11.52 24.80
C GLU A 519 -2.93 11.26 26.03
N ALA A 520 -4.15 11.78 26.06
CA ALA A 520 -5.09 11.56 27.15
C ALA A 520 -5.43 10.08 27.37
N VAL A 521 -5.67 9.33 26.28
CA VAL A 521 -5.96 7.90 26.34
C VAL A 521 -4.72 7.11 26.78
N VAL A 522 -3.56 7.39 26.19
CA VAL A 522 -2.31 6.72 26.55
C VAL A 522 -1.95 6.96 28.01
N ASN A 523 -2.09 8.19 28.51
CA ASN A 523 -1.84 8.50 29.92
C ASN A 523 -2.83 7.76 30.84
N ASN A 524 -4.11 7.71 30.50
CA ASN A 524 -5.10 6.92 31.25
C ASN A 524 -4.73 5.43 31.31
N ILE A 525 -4.19 4.85 30.23
CA ILE A 525 -3.73 3.47 30.22
C ILE A 525 -2.47 3.29 31.07
N LYS A 526 -1.52 4.23 31.01
CA LYS A 526 -0.28 4.20 31.80
C LYS A 526 -0.55 4.32 33.30
N GLU A 527 -1.54 5.12 33.70
CA GLU A 527 -1.94 5.26 35.12
C GLU A 527 -2.52 3.96 35.71
N GLN A 528 -3.04 3.07 34.88
CA GLN A 528 -3.55 1.76 35.32
C GLN A 528 -2.42 0.79 35.69
N THR A 529 -1.21 1.00 35.17
CA THR A 529 -0.06 0.10 35.35
C THR A 529 1.07 0.84 36.04
N GLN A 530 1.38 0.46 37.32
CA GLN A 530 2.49 1.06 38.08
C GLN A 530 3.86 0.72 37.50
N GLU A 531 4.01 -0.46 36.89
CA GLU A 531 5.22 -0.92 36.21
C GLU A 531 4.86 -1.57 34.85
N VAL A 532 5.55 -1.20 33.80
CA VAL A 532 5.39 -1.82 32.48
C VAL A 532 6.48 -2.86 32.31
N PHE A 533 6.06 -4.09 32.19
CA PHE A 533 6.95 -5.20 31.91
C PHE A 533 7.03 -5.40 30.38
N TYR A 534 8.12 -4.97 29.81
CA TYR A 534 8.49 -5.40 28.47
C TYR A 534 9.05 -6.82 28.54
N ASP A 535 8.91 -7.56 27.45
CA ASP A 535 9.47 -8.89 27.35
C ASP A 535 11.00 -8.80 27.19
N GLU A 536 11.71 -9.05 28.30
CA GLU A 536 13.18 -8.97 28.33
C GLU A 536 13.84 -10.00 27.43
N GLU A 537 13.19 -11.14 27.21
CA GLU A 537 13.72 -12.19 26.34
C GLU A 537 13.71 -11.72 24.88
N ILE A 538 12.62 -11.08 24.44
CA ILE A 538 12.52 -10.48 23.10
C ILE A 538 13.61 -9.42 22.93
N ILE A 539 13.79 -8.54 23.91
CA ILE A 539 14.80 -7.47 23.87
C ILE A 539 16.21 -8.06 23.74
N LYS A 540 16.55 -9.05 24.59
CA LYS A 540 17.87 -9.72 24.54
C LYS A 540 18.11 -10.43 23.20
N ASN A 541 17.10 -11.10 22.65
CA ASN A 541 17.18 -11.75 21.35
C ASN A 541 17.47 -10.73 20.23
N ILE A 542 16.78 -9.58 20.22
CA ILE A 542 17.00 -8.52 19.26
C ILE A 542 18.40 -7.92 19.41
N GLU A 543 18.85 -7.65 20.62
CA GLU A 543 20.18 -7.09 20.89
C GLU A 543 21.32 -8.05 20.51
N SER A 544 21.16 -9.34 20.78
CA SER A 544 22.13 -10.35 20.35
C SER A 544 22.23 -10.47 18.83
N GLU A 545 21.10 -10.32 18.14
CA GLU A 545 21.05 -10.38 16.69
C GLU A 545 21.69 -9.14 16.04
N VAL A 546 21.44 -7.95 16.58
CA VAL A 546 22.12 -6.71 16.14
C VAL A 546 23.64 -6.84 16.36
N SER A 547 24.07 -7.38 17.51
CA SER A 547 25.50 -7.62 17.78
C SER A 547 26.13 -8.61 16.81
N ASN A 548 25.38 -9.62 16.37
CA ASN A 548 25.85 -10.56 15.34
C ASN A 548 25.94 -9.89 13.96
N MET A 549 24.96 -9.04 13.59
CA MET A 549 25.01 -8.25 12.34
C MET A 549 26.20 -7.29 12.32
N ASP A 550 26.48 -6.64 13.45
CA ASP A 550 27.66 -5.75 13.57
C ASP A 550 28.98 -6.54 13.49
N ASN A 551 29.03 -7.77 14.04
CA ASN A 551 30.19 -8.63 13.95
C ASN A 551 30.35 -9.25 12.55
N GLU A 552 29.28 -9.50 11.78
CA GLU A 552 29.36 -9.95 10.38
C GLU A 552 29.87 -8.84 9.46
N ASP A 553 29.61 -7.56 9.77
CA ASP A 553 30.20 -6.41 9.07
C ASP A 553 31.70 -6.23 9.43
N ASP A 554 32.14 -6.68 10.61
CA ASP A 554 33.53 -6.65 11.07
C ASP A 554 34.32 -7.96 10.82
N ASP A 555 33.61 -9.05 10.47
CA ASP A 555 34.27 -10.35 10.22
C ASP A 555 34.94 -10.36 8.84
N VAL A 556 36.15 -9.84 8.84
CA VAL A 556 37.02 -9.82 7.67
C VAL A 556 37.28 -11.28 7.28
N ASP A 557 36.88 -11.67 6.05
CA ASP A 557 37.15 -13.01 5.52
C ASP A 557 38.59 -13.42 5.85
N GLU A 558 38.79 -14.61 6.44
CA GLU A 558 40.09 -15.12 6.83
C GLU A 558 41.17 -14.97 5.74
N LEU A 559 40.73 -14.99 4.48
CA LEU A 559 41.58 -14.84 3.32
C LEU A 559 41.75 -13.38 2.86
N PHE A 560 41.14 -12.40 3.56
CA PHE A 560 41.16 -11.01 3.14
C PHE A 560 42.60 -10.44 3.07
N TYR A 561 43.38 -10.65 4.09
CA TYR A 561 44.78 -10.17 4.14
C TYR A 561 45.63 -10.79 3.04
N ASP A 562 45.45 -12.07 2.77
CA ASP A 562 46.14 -12.77 1.69
C ASP A 562 45.65 -12.28 0.33
N ALA A 563 44.39 -11.98 0.20
CA ALA A 563 43.81 -11.41 -1.02
C ALA A 563 44.33 -9.99 -1.28
N VAL A 564 44.43 -9.13 -0.26
CA VAL A 564 45.02 -7.80 -0.38
C VAL A 564 46.46 -7.88 -0.84
N ARG A 565 47.26 -8.83 -0.25
CA ARG A 565 48.65 -9.05 -0.66
C ARG A 565 48.75 -9.45 -2.13
N ILE A 566 47.93 -10.41 -2.58
CA ILE A 566 47.91 -10.86 -3.99
C ILE A 566 47.52 -9.71 -4.94
N VAL A 567 46.56 -8.88 -4.57
CA VAL A 567 46.13 -7.72 -5.36
C VAL A 567 47.27 -6.71 -5.49
N LEU A 568 48.02 -6.46 -4.42
CA LEU A 568 49.16 -5.55 -4.43
C LEU A 568 50.34 -6.12 -5.22
N GLU A 569 50.70 -7.40 -5.04
CA GLU A 569 51.80 -8.10 -5.75
C GLU A 569 51.56 -8.16 -7.26
N GLU A 570 50.32 -8.48 -7.69
CA GLU A 570 49.94 -8.61 -9.10
C GLU A 570 49.56 -7.26 -9.74
N ASN A 571 49.52 -6.19 -8.94
CA ASN A 571 49.13 -4.85 -9.34
C ASN A 571 47.78 -4.83 -10.12
N SER A 572 46.85 -5.67 -9.72
CA SER A 572 45.56 -5.86 -10.38
C SER A 572 44.49 -6.32 -9.42
N ALA A 573 43.35 -5.61 -9.36
CA ALA A 573 42.22 -5.98 -8.52
C ALA A 573 41.08 -6.48 -9.41
N SER A 574 40.94 -7.81 -9.50
CA SER A 574 39.83 -8.44 -10.22
C SER A 574 39.36 -9.72 -9.54
N ILE A 575 38.05 -9.99 -9.59
CA ILE A 575 37.43 -11.18 -9.03
C ILE A 575 38.07 -12.45 -9.62
N SER A 576 38.31 -12.46 -10.94
CA SER A 576 38.92 -13.59 -11.63
C SER A 576 40.40 -13.88 -11.25
N LEU A 577 41.13 -12.82 -10.82
CA LEU A 577 42.48 -12.99 -10.28
C LEU A 577 42.43 -13.73 -8.95
N LEU A 578 41.58 -13.30 -8.02
CA LEU A 578 41.43 -13.92 -6.70
C LEU A 578 40.90 -15.35 -6.82
N GLN A 579 39.93 -15.64 -7.66
CA GLN A 579 39.43 -16.99 -7.91
C GLN A 579 40.59 -17.93 -8.33
N ARG A 580 41.41 -17.49 -9.28
CA ARG A 580 42.50 -18.29 -9.82
C ARG A 580 43.65 -18.51 -8.81
N LYS A 581 44.04 -17.45 -8.11
CA LYS A 581 45.20 -17.49 -7.19
C LYS A 581 44.85 -18.15 -5.88
N MET A 582 43.67 -17.89 -5.33
CA MET A 582 43.24 -18.39 -4.02
C MET A 582 42.37 -19.65 -4.10
N LYS A 583 41.98 -20.07 -5.33
CA LYS A 583 41.10 -21.24 -5.59
C LYS A 583 39.76 -21.16 -4.84
N ILE A 584 39.18 -19.97 -4.76
CA ILE A 584 37.91 -19.68 -4.12
C ILE A 584 36.78 -19.49 -5.15
N GLY A 585 35.53 -19.65 -4.70
CA GLY A 585 34.36 -19.44 -5.57
C GLY A 585 34.15 -17.97 -5.94
N TYR A 586 33.41 -17.73 -7.04
CA TYR A 586 33.11 -16.36 -7.55
C TYR A 586 32.49 -15.46 -6.49
N ALA A 587 31.49 -15.96 -5.75
CA ALA A 587 30.78 -15.19 -4.74
C ALA A 587 31.70 -14.76 -3.57
N ARG A 588 32.62 -15.64 -3.12
CA ARG A 588 33.58 -15.31 -2.07
C ARG A 588 34.63 -14.31 -2.55
N ALA A 589 35.15 -14.50 -3.77
CA ALA A 589 36.09 -13.55 -4.37
C ALA A 589 35.46 -12.18 -4.61
N GLY A 590 34.17 -12.14 -4.97
CA GLY A 590 33.39 -10.91 -5.11
C GLY A 590 33.30 -10.16 -3.79
N ARG A 591 32.86 -10.80 -2.71
CA ARG A 591 32.76 -10.20 -1.36
C ARG A 591 34.11 -9.63 -0.88
N ILE A 592 35.20 -10.37 -1.07
CA ILE A 592 36.54 -9.91 -0.70
C ILE A 592 36.94 -8.64 -1.47
N ILE A 593 36.65 -8.57 -2.77
CA ILE A 593 36.92 -7.38 -3.58
C ILE A 593 36.01 -6.18 -3.18
N ASP A 594 34.76 -6.43 -2.86
CA ASP A 594 33.81 -5.42 -2.42
C ASP A 594 34.22 -4.88 -1.03
N GLU A 595 34.73 -5.74 -0.15
CA GLU A 595 35.30 -5.32 1.14
C GLU A 595 36.59 -4.49 0.96
N MET A 596 37.43 -4.82 -0.03
CA MET A 596 38.56 -3.97 -0.40
C MET A 596 38.13 -2.59 -0.94
N GLU A 597 37.00 -2.53 -1.62
CA GLU A 597 36.42 -1.25 -2.10
C GLU A 597 35.88 -0.43 -0.92
N ASN A 598 35.14 -1.05 0.02
CA ASN A 598 34.61 -0.41 1.23
C ASN A 598 35.74 0.20 2.08
N ARG A 599 36.86 -0.51 2.21
CA ARG A 599 38.06 -0.04 2.94
C ARG A 599 38.98 0.87 2.14
N MET A 600 38.53 1.32 0.96
CA MET A 600 39.29 2.18 0.05
C MET A 600 40.68 1.63 -0.34
N ILE A 601 40.82 0.33 -0.38
CA ILE A 601 42.04 -0.34 -0.87
C ILE A 601 42.04 -0.33 -2.40
N VAL A 602 40.87 -0.49 -3.01
CA VAL A 602 40.64 -0.45 -4.44
C VAL A 602 39.56 0.56 -4.82
N SER A 603 39.58 1.08 -6.04
CA SER A 603 38.58 2.02 -6.53
C SER A 603 37.25 1.33 -6.84
N LYS A 604 36.18 2.11 -6.91
CA LYS A 604 34.88 1.66 -7.45
C LYS A 604 35.05 1.07 -8.85
N GLN A 605 34.17 0.10 -9.16
CA GLN A 605 34.16 -0.55 -10.46
C GLN A 605 33.83 0.43 -11.58
N ASP A 606 34.71 0.52 -12.60
CA ASP A 606 34.50 1.35 -13.80
C ASP A 606 34.33 0.43 -15.03
N GLY A 607 33.08 0.03 -15.27
CA GLY A 607 32.71 -0.87 -16.36
C GLY A 607 33.34 -2.26 -16.23
N SER A 608 33.99 -2.79 -17.29
CA SER A 608 34.63 -4.11 -17.31
C SER A 608 36.13 -4.09 -17.00
N LYS A 609 36.69 -2.93 -16.63
CA LYS A 609 38.11 -2.79 -16.31
C LYS A 609 38.41 -3.25 -14.88
N PRO A 610 39.63 -3.80 -14.62
CA PRO A 610 40.08 -4.05 -13.26
C PRO A 610 40.04 -2.77 -12.43
N ARG A 611 39.63 -2.88 -11.15
CA ARG A 611 39.61 -1.76 -10.21
C ARG A 611 41.05 -1.23 -9.99
N LYS A 612 41.19 0.05 -9.82
CA LYS A 612 42.50 0.69 -9.54
C LYS A 612 42.87 0.45 -8.06
N ILE A 613 44.10 0.17 -7.80
CA ILE A 613 44.64 0.02 -6.44
C ILE A 613 44.94 1.44 -5.92
N LEU A 614 44.46 1.74 -4.71
CA LEU A 614 44.54 3.06 -4.07
C LEU A 614 45.62 3.12 -2.97
N VAL A 615 46.09 1.96 -2.49
CA VAL A 615 47.05 1.84 -1.36
C VAL A 615 48.34 1.13 -1.81
N GLY A 616 49.44 1.40 -1.10
CA GLY A 616 50.72 0.70 -1.30
C GLY A 616 50.95 -0.43 -0.32
N PHE A 617 52.13 -1.13 -0.41
CA PHE A 617 52.50 -2.20 0.48
C PHE A 617 52.59 -1.78 1.96
N ASP A 618 52.88 -0.52 2.24
CA ASP A 618 52.88 0.06 3.60
C ASP A 618 51.56 -0.10 4.34
N TYR A 619 50.45 -0.30 3.61
CA TYR A 619 49.13 -0.55 4.17
C TYR A 619 49.03 -1.95 4.82
N LEU A 620 49.71 -2.96 4.26
CA LEU A 620 49.74 -4.32 4.83
C LEU A 620 50.47 -4.35 6.18
N ASP A 621 51.51 -3.54 6.34
CA ASP A 621 52.26 -3.48 7.60
C ASP A 621 51.45 -2.79 8.72
N ARG A 622 50.60 -1.83 8.38
CA ARG A 622 49.64 -1.20 9.32
C ARG A 622 48.58 -2.17 9.77
N LEU A 623 47.95 -2.91 8.83
CA LEU A 623 46.93 -3.90 9.13
C LEU A 623 47.42 -5.03 10.02
N LYS A 624 48.71 -5.44 9.90
CA LYS A 624 49.34 -6.44 10.80
C LYS A 624 49.65 -5.88 12.18
N GLY A 625 49.86 -4.57 12.30
CA GLY A 625 50.06 -3.90 13.59
C GLY A 625 48.79 -3.84 14.43
N GLU A 626 47.64 -3.60 13.81
CA GLU A 626 46.33 -3.51 14.47
C GLU A 626 45.86 -4.88 14.98
N SER A 627 46.13 -5.98 14.25
CA SER A 627 45.76 -7.35 14.69
C SER A 627 46.52 -7.87 15.93
N ASN A 628 47.66 -7.27 16.28
CA ASN A 628 48.44 -7.62 17.47
C ASN A 628 48.07 -6.83 18.74
N GLU A 629 47.27 -5.77 18.66
CA GLU A 629 46.78 -5.03 19.82
C GLU A 629 45.50 -5.62 20.44
N TYR A 630 44.72 -6.40 19.69
CA TYR A 630 43.51 -7.08 20.17
C TYR A 630 43.74 -8.51 20.74
N SER A 631 44.95 -9.01 20.70
CA SER A 631 45.31 -10.34 21.23
C SER A 631 46.20 -10.30 22.49
N LYS A 632 46.14 -9.18 23.23
CA LYS A 632 46.77 -9.07 24.57
C LYS A 632 45.70 -8.71 25.63
#